data_28011aa5de23ed2e1eb8086dee5866e1
#
_entry.id   28011aa5de23ed2e1eb8086dee5866e1
#
_cell.length_a   1.000
_cell.length_b   1.000
_cell.length_c   1.000
_cell.angle_alpha   90.00
_cell.angle_beta   90.00
_cell.angle_gamma   90.00
#
_symmetry.space_group_name_H-M   'P 1'
#
loop_
_entity.id
_entity.type
_entity.pdbx_description
1 polymer ?
#
loop_
_entity_poly.entity_id
_entity_poly.type
_entity_poly.pdbx_seq_one_letter_code
_entity_poly.pdbx_strand_id
1 'polypeptide(L)'
;MKLTTHNTMSYQKPKQLWAKIIPFVARCQSVDYIKQYELGAVGFDLRLFWDKNGNLEFRHGIVSYPADNIWEVLDFIRDHDLYVRVLFELRSYNKKHVKNVETLKTKFKDFCKEIEDKYPTVKFYGGCATCDWEQLYVFKNDEHIPEIGLYSSNTSLFKSPNKILSVIDDLCPWIYAKLMNRKNMKKYKDSEQYISIDFIDIQ
;
A
#
# COMPACT_ATOMS: atom_id res chain seq x y z
N MET A 1 6.67 -5.46 -17.61
CA MET A 1 6.29 -5.46 -16.18
C MET A 1 6.26 -4.03 -15.67
N LYS A 2 5.20 -3.65 -14.98
CA LYS A 2 5.03 -2.32 -14.36
C LYS A 2 5.10 -2.50 -12.84
N LEU A 3 6.21 -2.08 -12.23
CA LEU A 3 6.40 -2.24 -10.78
C LEU A 3 5.62 -1.19 -9.99
N THR A 4 4.93 -1.63 -8.96
CA THR A 4 4.33 -0.77 -7.94
C THR A 4 4.83 -1.17 -6.56
N THR A 5 4.76 -0.27 -5.61
CA THR A 5 5.23 -0.54 -4.25
C THR A 5 4.05 -0.72 -3.31
N HIS A 6 4.02 -1.86 -2.61
CA HIS A 6 3.06 -2.14 -1.56
C HIS A 6 3.32 -1.24 -0.35
N ASN A 7 2.27 -0.61 0.15
CA ASN A 7 2.33 0.27 1.31
C ASN A 7 3.52 1.24 1.29
N THR A 8 3.55 2.04 0.22
CA THR A 8 4.66 2.93 -0.17
C THR A 8 5.26 3.72 0.99
N MET A 9 4.42 4.22 1.90
CA MET A 9 4.83 5.11 2.98
C MET A 9 5.32 4.40 4.25
N SER A 10 5.39 3.08 4.25
CA SER A 10 5.82 2.28 5.42
C SER A 10 7.33 2.35 5.72
N TYR A 11 8.13 3.03 4.87
CA TYR A 11 9.53 3.33 5.15
C TYR A 11 9.71 4.32 6.31
N GLN A 12 8.70 5.12 6.59
CA GLN A 12 8.75 6.15 7.62
C GLN A 12 8.88 5.55 9.02
N LYS A 13 9.27 6.38 9.97
CA LYS A 13 9.33 5.99 11.38
C LYS A 13 7.91 5.80 11.94
N PRO A 14 7.56 4.60 12.45
CA PRO A 14 6.23 4.37 12.97
C PRO A 14 5.90 5.25 14.17
N LYS A 15 4.62 5.59 14.35
CA LYS A 15 4.16 6.42 15.48
C LYS A 15 4.21 5.64 16.80
N GLN A 16 3.87 4.35 16.79
CA GLN A 16 3.83 3.50 17.98
C GLN A 16 5.24 3.14 18.48
N LEU A 17 5.45 3.24 19.80
CA LEU A 17 6.77 2.97 20.42
C LEU A 17 7.23 1.52 20.17
N TRP A 18 6.33 0.54 20.33
CA TRP A 18 6.66 -0.86 20.13
C TRP A 18 7.08 -1.16 18.68
N ALA A 19 6.43 -0.52 17.70
CA ALA A 19 6.78 -0.67 16.29
C ALA A 19 8.12 -0.01 15.93
N LYS A 20 8.60 0.95 16.73
CA LYS A 20 9.95 1.50 16.60
C LYS A 20 11.02 0.50 17.04
N ILE A 21 10.69 -0.39 17.97
CA ILE A 21 11.60 -1.42 18.49
C ILE A 21 11.66 -2.62 17.54
N ILE A 22 10.50 -3.00 16.94
CA ILE A 22 10.38 -4.14 16.03
C ILE A 22 9.85 -3.70 14.65
N PRO A 23 10.54 -2.82 13.92
CA PRO A 23 10.01 -2.19 12.71
C PRO A 23 9.76 -3.17 11.56
N PHE A 24 10.40 -4.34 11.58
CA PHE A 24 10.28 -5.35 10.51
C PHE A 24 8.91 -6.01 10.42
N VAL A 25 8.06 -5.89 11.45
CA VAL A 25 6.72 -6.53 11.46
C VAL A 25 5.72 -5.85 10.52
N ALA A 26 5.91 -4.56 10.24
CA ALA A 26 4.95 -3.80 9.44
C ALA A 26 5.59 -2.94 8.36
N ARG A 27 6.90 -2.96 8.25
CA ARG A 27 7.61 -2.24 7.19
C ARG A 27 7.56 -3.02 5.89
N CYS A 28 7.02 -2.41 4.85
CA CYS A 28 6.95 -2.96 3.51
C CYS A 28 7.96 -2.30 2.55
N GLN A 29 8.46 -1.12 2.88
CA GLN A 29 9.49 -0.41 2.13
C GLN A 29 10.59 0.10 3.06
N SER A 30 11.84 0.06 2.61
CA SER A 30 13.02 0.52 3.34
C SER A 30 13.49 1.90 2.91
N VAL A 31 13.14 2.33 1.70
CA VAL A 31 13.53 3.58 1.08
C VAL A 31 12.32 4.49 0.84
N ASP A 32 12.54 5.80 0.79
CA ASP A 32 11.48 6.77 0.56
C ASP A 32 10.87 6.67 -0.84
N TYR A 33 9.74 7.32 -1.06
CA TYR A 33 8.97 7.23 -2.31
C TYR A 33 9.74 7.77 -3.52
N ILE A 34 10.64 8.75 -3.35
CA ILE A 34 11.48 9.26 -4.43
C ILE A 34 12.47 8.17 -4.84
N LYS A 35 13.11 7.54 -3.86
CA LYS A 35 14.04 6.44 -4.13
C LYS A 35 13.33 5.20 -4.70
N GLN A 36 12.10 4.92 -4.26
CA GLN A 36 11.29 3.86 -4.86
C GLN A 36 11.05 4.13 -6.36
N TYR A 37 10.72 5.36 -6.73
CA TYR A 37 10.60 5.78 -8.14
C TYR A 37 11.91 5.62 -8.92
N GLU A 38 13.03 6.09 -8.38
CA GLU A 38 14.36 5.91 -9.00
C GLU A 38 14.74 4.44 -9.21
N LEU A 39 14.24 3.53 -8.36
CA LEU A 39 14.41 2.08 -8.49
C LEU A 39 13.41 1.44 -9.47
N GLY A 40 12.59 2.22 -10.15
CA GLY A 40 11.71 1.79 -11.22
C GLY A 40 10.25 1.57 -10.82
N ALA A 41 9.82 2.05 -9.66
CA ALA A 41 8.39 2.06 -9.35
C ALA A 41 7.66 3.02 -10.28
N VAL A 42 6.60 2.53 -10.92
CA VAL A 42 5.69 3.31 -11.76
C VAL A 42 4.35 3.56 -11.07
N GLY A 43 4.24 3.19 -9.80
CA GLY A 43 3.03 3.41 -9.02
C GLY A 43 3.18 3.12 -7.54
N PHE A 44 2.27 3.68 -6.76
CA PHE A 44 2.29 3.70 -5.31
C PHE A 44 0.97 3.18 -4.71
N ASP A 45 1.07 2.51 -3.57
CA ASP A 45 -0.04 2.06 -2.74
C ASP A 45 -0.08 2.92 -1.46
N LEU A 46 -1.02 3.84 -1.39
CA LEU A 46 -1.24 4.73 -0.26
C LEU A 46 -2.38 4.20 0.60
N ARG A 47 -2.08 3.85 1.84
CA ARG A 47 -3.05 3.29 2.79
C ARG A 47 -3.32 4.27 3.90
N LEU A 48 -4.55 4.73 3.98
CA LEU A 48 -4.97 5.85 4.80
C LEU A 48 -5.83 5.42 5.98
N PHE A 49 -5.71 6.15 7.06
CA PHE A 49 -6.54 6.03 8.25
C PHE A 49 -6.59 7.38 8.99
N TRP A 50 -7.55 7.56 9.89
CA TRP A 50 -7.61 8.71 10.79
C TRP A 50 -7.52 8.27 12.22
N ASP A 51 -6.65 8.92 12.98
CA ASP A 51 -6.50 8.66 14.41
C ASP A 51 -7.74 9.15 15.21
N LYS A 52 -7.73 8.88 16.51
CA LYS A 52 -8.81 9.28 17.42
C LYS A 52 -9.02 10.80 17.52
N ASN A 53 -8.02 11.60 17.17
CA ASN A 53 -8.05 13.07 17.17
C ASN A 53 -8.47 13.62 15.79
N GLY A 54 -8.65 12.74 14.80
CA GLY A 54 -9.04 13.12 13.44
C GLY A 54 -7.87 13.47 12.54
N ASN A 55 -6.62 13.21 12.94
CA ASN A 55 -5.45 13.41 12.10
C ASN A 55 -5.30 12.27 11.09
N LEU A 56 -4.96 12.62 9.84
CA LEU A 56 -4.63 11.65 8.81
C LEU A 56 -3.32 10.92 9.13
N GLU A 57 -3.30 9.63 8.88
CA GLU A 57 -2.13 8.76 9.03
C GLU A 57 -2.00 7.84 7.82
N PHE A 58 -0.78 7.52 7.43
CA PHE A 58 -0.54 6.31 6.66
C PHE A 58 -0.58 5.10 7.60
N ARG A 59 -1.02 3.94 7.08
CA ARG A 59 -1.21 2.79 7.95
C ARG A 59 -0.90 1.46 7.25
N HIS A 60 -0.34 0.52 8.03
CA HIS A 60 -0.26 -0.88 7.67
C HIS A 60 -0.74 -1.74 8.85
N GLY A 61 -1.90 -2.33 8.72
CA GLY A 61 -2.54 -3.08 9.81
C GLY A 61 -2.76 -2.23 11.05
N ILE A 62 -2.02 -2.52 12.13
CA ILE A 62 -2.08 -1.78 13.40
C ILE A 62 -1.00 -0.71 13.53
N VAL A 63 -0.09 -0.62 12.58
CA VAL A 63 1.03 0.34 12.62
C VAL A 63 0.68 1.57 11.80
N SER A 64 0.86 2.74 12.41
CA SER A 64 0.62 4.03 11.78
C SER A 64 1.92 4.78 11.56
N TYR A 65 1.94 5.56 10.48
CA TYR A 65 3.05 6.42 10.08
C TYR A 65 2.55 7.86 9.90
N PRO A 66 3.40 8.88 10.02
CA PRO A 66 3.03 10.28 9.73
C PRO A 66 2.49 10.44 8.31
N ALA A 67 1.50 11.32 8.13
CA ALA A 67 0.98 11.69 6.82
C ALA A 67 1.09 13.21 6.55
N ASP A 68 1.98 13.89 7.28
CA ASP A 68 2.17 15.34 7.16
C ASP A 68 2.60 15.76 5.76
N ASN A 69 3.27 14.87 5.02
CA ASN A 69 3.75 15.09 3.66
C ASN A 69 2.83 14.52 2.56
N ILE A 70 1.57 14.21 2.87
CA ILE A 70 0.67 13.60 1.87
C ILE A 70 0.55 14.44 0.60
N TRP A 71 0.48 15.75 0.73
CA TRP A 71 0.35 16.65 -0.42
C TRP A 71 1.59 16.68 -1.29
N GLU A 72 2.79 16.64 -0.70
CA GLU A 72 4.06 16.52 -1.42
C GLU A 72 4.14 15.21 -2.21
N VAL A 73 3.67 14.11 -1.62
CA VAL A 73 3.59 12.80 -2.29
C VAL A 73 2.62 12.84 -3.46
N LEU A 74 1.46 13.49 -3.31
CA LEU A 74 0.47 13.62 -4.38
C LEU A 74 0.95 14.55 -5.50
N ASP A 75 1.65 15.62 -5.17
CA ASP A 75 2.32 16.48 -6.16
C ASP A 75 3.37 15.70 -6.94
N PHE A 76 4.20 14.90 -6.27
CA PHE A 76 5.19 14.03 -6.90
C PHE A 76 4.54 13.01 -7.85
N ILE A 77 3.42 12.39 -7.44
CA ILE A 77 2.65 11.44 -8.26
C ILE A 77 2.16 12.12 -9.54
N ARG A 78 1.58 13.33 -9.43
CA ARG A 78 1.14 14.13 -10.58
C ARG A 78 2.27 14.45 -11.53
N ASP A 79 3.39 14.93 -10.98
CA ASP A 79 4.52 15.44 -11.77
C ASP A 79 5.26 14.32 -12.53
N HIS A 80 5.11 13.08 -12.09
CA HIS A 80 5.73 11.90 -12.71
C HIS A 80 4.74 10.96 -13.39
N ASP A 81 3.46 11.34 -13.49
CA ASP A 81 2.37 10.53 -14.08
C ASP A 81 2.32 9.09 -13.54
N LEU A 82 2.38 8.95 -12.22
CA LEU A 82 2.43 7.65 -11.57
C LEU A 82 1.03 7.06 -11.35
N TYR A 83 0.93 5.73 -11.47
CA TYR A 83 -0.21 4.99 -10.98
C TYR A 83 -0.31 5.14 -9.45
N VAL A 84 -1.52 5.36 -8.95
CA VAL A 84 -1.73 5.43 -7.50
C VAL A 84 -3.00 4.71 -7.06
N ARG A 85 -2.83 3.83 -6.10
CA ARG A 85 -3.92 3.17 -5.39
C ARG A 85 -4.08 3.81 -4.01
N VAL A 86 -5.32 4.16 -3.67
CA VAL A 86 -5.66 4.76 -2.37
C VAL A 86 -6.64 3.85 -1.65
N LEU A 87 -6.24 3.34 -0.49
CA LEU A 87 -7.01 2.37 0.29
C LEU A 87 -7.30 2.88 1.69
N PHE A 88 -8.48 2.54 2.20
CA PHE A 88 -8.80 2.69 3.61
C PHE A 88 -8.33 1.48 4.41
N GLU A 89 -7.31 1.68 5.24
CA GLU A 89 -6.68 0.57 6.00
C GLU A 89 -7.45 0.25 7.29
N LEU A 90 -8.63 -0.34 7.12
CA LEU A 90 -9.43 -0.86 8.23
C LEU A 90 -9.61 -2.39 8.08
N ARG A 91 -8.67 -3.16 8.55
CA ARG A 91 -8.77 -4.63 8.54
C ARG A 91 -9.85 -5.12 9.51
N SER A 92 -10.39 -6.30 9.25
CA SER A 92 -11.51 -6.90 10.02
C SER A 92 -11.22 -7.00 11.51
N TYR A 93 -9.99 -7.29 11.93
CA TYR A 93 -9.62 -7.35 13.35
C TYR A 93 -9.60 -5.97 14.02
N ASN A 94 -9.38 -4.89 13.27
CA ASN A 94 -9.44 -3.53 13.80
C ASN A 94 -10.88 -3.01 13.95
N LYS A 95 -11.84 -3.53 13.17
CA LYS A 95 -13.26 -3.14 13.25
C LYS A 95 -13.81 -3.27 14.67
N LYS A 96 -13.37 -4.28 15.42
CA LYS A 96 -13.81 -4.51 16.81
C LYS A 96 -13.32 -3.46 17.81
N HIS A 97 -12.23 -2.78 17.50
CA HIS A 97 -11.53 -1.84 18.40
C HIS A 97 -11.66 -0.38 17.97
N VAL A 98 -12.17 -0.12 16.77
CA VAL A 98 -12.34 1.23 16.24
C VAL A 98 -13.78 1.71 16.49
N LYS A 99 -13.91 2.75 17.29
CA LYS A 99 -15.19 3.46 17.47
C LYS A 99 -15.46 4.33 16.23
N ASN A 100 -16.72 4.52 15.88
CA ASN A 100 -17.17 5.44 14.82
C ASN A 100 -16.64 5.07 13.42
N VAL A 101 -16.63 3.79 13.06
CA VAL A 101 -16.16 3.31 11.76
C VAL A 101 -16.82 4.04 10.59
N GLU A 102 -18.13 4.29 10.66
CA GLU A 102 -18.87 4.97 9.59
C GLU A 102 -18.41 6.44 9.41
N THR A 103 -18.10 7.13 10.50
CA THR A 103 -17.51 8.47 10.43
C THR A 103 -16.14 8.45 9.74
N LEU A 104 -15.33 7.44 10.01
CA LEU A 104 -14.02 7.30 9.37
C LEU A 104 -14.14 6.95 7.89
N LYS A 105 -15.12 6.13 7.52
CA LYS A 105 -15.43 5.84 6.11
C LYS A 105 -15.85 7.11 5.37
N THR A 106 -16.68 7.96 6.00
CA THR A 106 -17.09 9.24 5.43
C THR A 106 -15.88 10.15 5.20
N LYS A 107 -15.02 10.32 6.21
CA LYS A 107 -13.77 11.10 6.06
C LYS A 107 -12.88 10.58 4.92
N PHE A 108 -12.78 9.24 4.76
CA PHE A 108 -12.04 8.66 3.65
C PHE A 108 -12.66 9.04 2.29
N LYS A 109 -13.98 8.96 2.16
CA LYS A 109 -14.69 9.33 0.93
C LYS A 109 -14.50 10.82 0.61
N ASP A 110 -14.63 11.69 1.62
CA ASP A 110 -14.43 13.13 1.46
C ASP A 110 -13.01 13.45 1.00
N PHE A 111 -12.01 12.78 1.59
CA PHE A 111 -10.62 12.93 1.18
C PHE A 111 -10.36 12.41 -0.24
N CYS A 112 -10.94 11.26 -0.62
CA CYS A 112 -10.82 10.73 -1.99
C CYS A 112 -11.39 11.72 -3.00
N LYS A 113 -12.55 12.33 -2.70
CA LYS A 113 -13.12 13.38 -3.55
C LYS A 113 -12.23 14.62 -3.61
N GLU A 114 -11.69 15.06 -2.48
CA GLU A 114 -10.79 16.21 -2.41
C GLU A 114 -9.55 16.03 -3.30
N ILE A 115 -8.91 14.85 -3.25
CA ILE A 115 -7.73 14.59 -4.09
C ILE A 115 -8.08 14.48 -5.58
N GLU A 116 -9.22 13.90 -5.94
CA GLU A 116 -9.67 13.89 -7.35
C GLU A 116 -9.93 15.28 -7.89
N ASP A 117 -10.57 16.14 -7.11
CA ASP A 117 -10.88 17.52 -7.51
C ASP A 117 -9.60 18.37 -7.61
N LYS A 118 -8.62 18.14 -6.72
CA LYS A 118 -7.35 18.86 -6.70
C LYS A 118 -6.37 18.36 -7.78
N TYR A 119 -6.42 17.07 -8.13
CA TYR A 119 -5.49 16.45 -9.08
C TYR A 119 -6.24 15.78 -10.26
N PRO A 120 -6.93 16.56 -11.11
CA PRO A 120 -7.80 16.01 -12.15
C PRO A 120 -7.09 15.21 -13.24
N THR A 121 -5.77 15.35 -13.35
CA THR A 121 -4.93 14.60 -14.31
C THR A 121 -4.42 13.27 -13.75
N VAL A 122 -4.44 13.09 -12.43
CA VAL A 122 -3.97 11.87 -11.78
C VAL A 122 -5.05 10.79 -11.86
N LYS A 123 -4.67 9.59 -12.25
CA LYS A 123 -5.54 8.42 -12.25
C LYS A 123 -5.47 7.70 -10.91
N PHE A 124 -6.46 7.98 -10.07
CA PHE A 124 -6.60 7.31 -8.78
C PHE A 124 -7.38 6.01 -8.91
N TYR A 125 -6.96 4.99 -8.15
CA TYR A 125 -7.60 3.69 -8.09
C TYR A 125 -7.82 3.26 -6.64
N GLY A 126 -9.01 2.73 -6.35
CA GLY A 126 -9.43 2.38 -4.98
C GLY A 126 -9.35 0.90 -4.65
N GLY A 127 -8.99 0.04 -5.59
CA GLY A 127 -9.09 -1.39 -5.40
C GLY A 127 -7.91 -2.20 -5.94
N CYS A 128 -8.02 -3.51 -5.70
CA CYS A 128 -7.09 -4.51 -6.21
C CYS A 128 -7.90 -5.73 -6.66
N ALA A 129 -7.56 -6.30 -7.81
CA ALA A 129 -8.26 -7.47 -8.38
C ALA A 129 -8.19 -8.72 -7.49
N THR A 130 -7.23 -8.76 -6.56
CA THR A 130 -6.90 -9.94 -5.76
C THR A 130 -7.16 -9.77 -4.27
N CYS A 131 -7.69 -8.62 -3.84
CA CYS A 131 -7.94 -8.33 -2.43
C CYS A 131 -9.44 -8.30 -2.13
N ASP A 132 -9.86 -9.00 -1.08
CA ASP A 132 -11.21 -8.93 -0.48
C ASP A 132 -11.39 -7.63 0.33
N TRP A 133 -10.92 -6.51 -0.22
CA TRP A 133 -11.01 -5.22 0.46
C TRP A 133 -12.30 -4.53 0.03
N GLU A 134 -13.03 -4.04 1.01
CA GLU A 134 -14.21 -3.22 0.77
C GLU A 134 -13.78 -1.95 0.02
N GLN A 135 -14.21 -1.81 -1.24
CA GLN A 135 -13.99 -0.61 -2.00
C GLN A 135 -14.99 0.45 -1.52
N LEU A 136 -14.48 1.42 -0.75
CA LEU A 136 -15.33 2.45 -0.15
C LEU A 136 -15.59 3.65 -1.05
N TYR A 137 -14.77 3.84 -2.06
CA TYR A 137 -14.88 4.95 -3.00
C TYR A 137 -14.51 4.49 -4.40
N VAL A 138 -15.31 4.88 -5.39
CA VAL A 138 -15.04 4.64 -6.81
C VAL A 138 -14.53 5.94 -7.40
N PHE A 139 -13.29 5.98 -7.78
CA PHE A 139 -12.68 7.14 -8.42
C PHE A 139 -13.21 7.33 -9.85
N LYS A 140 -13.22 8.55 -10.36
CA LYS A 140 -13.74 8.88 -11.73
C LYS A 140 -13.05 8.07 -12.83
N ASN A 141 -11.76 7.74 -12.63
CA ASN A 141 -10.96 6.97 -13.58
C ASN A 141 -10.72 5.53 -13.11
N ASP A 142 -11.54 5.04 -12.16
CA ASP A 142 -11.36 3.72 -11.55
C ASP A 142 -11.84 2.63 -12.51
N GLU A 143 -10.99 2.30 -13.45
CA GLU A 143 -11.11 1.09 -14.23
C GLU A 143 -10.46 -0.05 -13.45
N HIS A 144 -11.04 -1.25 -13.53
CA HIS A 144 -10.46 -2.42 -12.88
C HIS A 144 -9.11 -2.76 -13.50
N ILE A 145 -8.03 -2.24 -12.87
CA ILE A 145 -6.68 -2.55 -13.31
C ILE A 145 -6.23 -3.83 -12.61
N PRO A 146 -5.91 -4.87 -13.36
CA PRO A 146 -5.38 -6.10 -12.78
C PRO A 146 -4.00 -5.81 -12.18
N GLU A 147 -3.93 -5.85 -10.86
CA GLU A 147 -2.70 -5.75 -10.09
C GLU A 147 -2.40 -7.10 -9.43
N ILE A 148 -1.17 -7.56 -9.56
CA ILE A 148 -0.68 -8.77 -8.90
C ILE A 148 0.16 -8.35 -7.70
N GLY A 149 -0.33 -8.66 -6.50
CA GLY A 149 0.44 -8.48 -5.28
C GLY A 149 1.42 -9.63 -5.06
N LEU A 150 2.71 -9.34 -5.06
CA LEU A 150 3.77 -10.32 -4.76
C LEU A 150 4.29 -10.18 -3.33
N TYR A 151 3.55 -9.54 -2.47
CA TYR A 151 3.92 -9.19 -1.11
C TYR A 151 3.19 -9.99 -0.05
N SER A 152 2.27 -10.86 -0.43
CA SER A 152 1.49 -11.65 0.53
C SER A 152 1.18 -13.03 0.00
N SER A 153 1.42 -14.02 0.83
CA SER A 153 0.98 -15.40 0.61
C SER A 153 -0.54 -15.57 0.58
N ASN A 154 -1.29 -14.57 1.06
CA ASN A 154 -2.74 -14.57 1.13
C ASN A 154 -3.43 -14.06 -0.13
N THR A 155 -2.70 -13.59 -1.13
CA THR A 155 -3.28 -13.26 -2.41
C THR A 155 -3.70 -14.53 -3.12
N SER A 156 -4.88 -14.55 -3.73
CA SER A 156 -5.46 -15.72 -4.40
C SER A 156 -4.57 -16.30 -5.49
N LEU A 157 -3.66 -15.51 -6.06
CA LEU A 157 -2.70 -15.90 -7.08
C LEU A 157 -1.41 -16.52 -6.51
N PHE A 158 -1.09 -16.25 -5.24
CA PHE A 158 0.16 -16.67 -4.61
C PHE A 158 -0.04 -17.24 -3.21
N LYS A 159 -1.06 -18.05 -3.02
CA LYS A 159 -1.05 -18.93 -1.85
C LYS A 159 0.25 -19.71 -1.94
N SER A 160 1.24 -19.28 -1.16
CA SER A 160 2.45 -20.05 -1.06
C SER A 160 2.04 -21.48 -0.68
N PRO A 161 2.38 -22.49 -1.47
CA PRO A 161 2.10 -23.89 -1.10
C PRO A 161 2.84 -24.26 0.18
N ASN A 162 3.76 -23.40 0.62
CA ASN A 162 4.57 -23.60 1.80
C ASN A 162 4.07 -22.73 2.96
N LYS A 163 3.43 -23.36 3.94
CA LYS A 163 2.94 -22.71 5.17
C LYS A 163 4.04 -21.93 5.91
N ILE A 164 5.30 -22.36 5.81
CA ILE A 164 6.44 -21.70 6.43
C ILE A 164 6.69 -20.34 5.78
N LEU A 165 6.68 -20.27 4.45
CA LEU A 165 6.83 -18.99 3.73
C LEU A 165 5.68 -18.03 4.02
N SER A 166 4.46 -18.54 4.21
CA SER A 166 3.31 -17.74 4.62
C SER A 166 3.51 -17.09 6.00
N VAL A 167 3.99 -17.88 6.96
CA VAL A 167 4.29 -17.37 8.31
C VAL A 167 5.44 -16.37 8.29
N ILE A 168 6.46 -16.61 7.49
CA ILE A 168 7.59 -15.66 7.34
C ILE A 168 7.12 -14.33 6.75
N ASP A 169 6.24 -14.38 5.75
CA ASP A 169 5.67 -13.19 5.13
C ASP A 169 4.87 -12.34 6.13
N ASP A 170 3.98 -13.00 6.89
CA ASP A 170 3.16 -12.35 7.90
C ASP A 170 4.00 -11.74 9.06
N LEU A 171 5.10 -12.37 9.42
CA LEU A 171 5.95 -11.95 10.54
C LEU A 171 7.09 -11.02 10.13
N CYS A 172 7.64 -11.21 8.94
CA CYS A 172 8.79 -10.46 8.47
C CYS A 172 8.80 -10.30 6.95
N PRO A 173 8.03 -9.33 6.38
CA PRO A 173 7.96 -9.08 4.94
C PRO A 173 9.33 -8.91 4.28
N TRP A 174 10.33 -8.37 5.00
CA TRP A 174 11.69 -8.22 4.50
C TRP A 174 12.37 -9.56 4.15
N ILE A 175 12.21 -10.58 5.01
CA ILE A 175 12.77 -11.91 4.72
C ILE A 175 12.09 -12.52 3.51
N TYR A 176 10.76 -12.39 3.43
CA TYR A 176 9.99 -12.87 2.28
C TYR A 176 10.45 -12.19 0.98
N ALA A 177 10.56 -10.85 0.98
CA ALA A 177 11.04 -10.10 -0.17
C ALA A 177 12.44 -10.57 -0.62
N LYS A 178 13.35 -10.75 0.32
CA LYS A 178 14.73 -11.23 0.06
C LYS A 178 14.78 -12.63 -0.59
N LEU A 179 13.86 -13.49 -0.21
CA LEU A 179 13.79 -14.86 -0.74
C LEU A 179 13.03 -14.93 -2.07
N MET A 180 12.04 -14.08 -2.29
CA MET A 180 11.04 -14.27 -3.33
C MET A 180 11.00 -13.20 -4.41
N ASN A 181 11.37 -11.93 -4.14
CA ASN A 181 11.22 -10.84 -5.11
C ASN A 181 11.87 -11.18 -6.46
N ARG A 182 13.15 -11.51 -6.46
CA ARG A 182 13.88 -11.83 -7.70
C ARG A 182 13.25 -12.97 -8.50
N LYS A 183 12.80 -14.02 -7.82
CA LYS A 183 12.12 -15.15 -8.44
C LYS A 183 10.78 -14.77 -9.03
N ASN A 184 9.99 -14.03 -8.26
CA ASN A 184 8.66 -13.59 -8.64
C ASN A 184 8.73 -12.58 -9.80
N MET A 185 9.63 -11.61 -9.73
CA MET A 185 9.83 -10.63 -10.80
C MET A 185 10.26 -11.31 -12.11
N LYS A 186 11.15 -12.31 -12.05
CA LYS A 186 11.53 -13.09 -13.23
C LYS A 186 10.32 -13.80 -13.85
N LYS A 187 9.42 -14.35 -13.02
CA LYS A 187 8.20 -15.04 -13.49
C LYS A 187 7.24 -14.11 -14.23
N TYR A 188 7.16 -12.85 -13.82
CA TYR A 188 6.23 -11.86 -14.39
C TYR A 188 6.90 -10.82 -15.28
N LYS A 189 8.15 -11.06 -15.69
CA LYS A 189 8.96 -10.14 -16.50
C LYS A 189 8.21 -9.60 -17.73
N ASP A 190 7.48 -10.46 -18.42
CA ASP A 190 6.76 -10.11 -19.65
C ASP A 190 5.28 -9.77 -19.42
N SER A 191 4.85 -9.61 -18.15
CA SER A 191 3.49 -9.20 -17.81
C SER A 191 3.29 -7.72 -18.08
N GLU A 192 2.16 -7.38 -18.67
CA GLU A 192 1.69 -5.98 -18.81
C GLU A 192 0.97 -5.47 -17.57
N GLN A 193 0.71 -6.36 -16.61
CA GLN A 193 0.04 -6.04 -15.37
C GLN A 193 0.92 -5.22 -14.41
N TYR A 194 0.28 -4.50 -13.51
CA TYR A 194 0.95 -3.88 -12.38
C TYR A 194 1.35 -4.96 -11.36
N ILE A 195 2.61 -4.93 -10.94
CA ILE A 195 3.19 -5.89 -10.00
C ILE A 195 3.58 -5.16 -8.73
N SER A 196 2.85 -5.40 -7.68
CA SER A 196 3.08 -4.76 -6.38
C SER A 196 3.98 -5.60 -5.50
N ILE A 197 5.07 -5.01 -5.00
CA ILE A 197 6.10 -5.70 -4.22
C ILE A 197 6.44 -4.98 -2.93
N ASP A 198 6.88 -5.76 -1.94
CA ASP A 198 7.56 -5.24 -0.75
C ASP A 198 9.05 -5.04 -1.05
N PHE A 199 9.66 -4.04 -0.41
CA PHE A 199 11.10 -3.77 -0.46
C PHE A 199 11.65 -3.74 -1.90
N ILE A 200 11.27 -2.72 -2.65
CA ILE A 200 11.69 -2.54 -4.05
C ILE A 200 13.22 -2.47 -4.21
N ASP A 201 13.95 -2.11 -3.17
CA ASP A 201 15.41 -2.09 -3.12
C ASP A 201 16.04 -3.51 -3.00
N ILE A 202 15.22 -4.55 -2.83
CA ILE A 202 15.61 -5.95 -2.79
C ILE A 202 15.11 -6.64 -4.07
N GLN A 203 15.84 -6.46 -5.18
CA GLN A 203 15.52 -7.03 -6.49
C GLN A 203 16.50 -8.11 -6.90
#